data_ac07b323752ba02f7abe7bb6b4df42a3
#
_entry.id   ac07b323752ba02f7abe7bb6b4df42a3
#
_cell.length_a   1.000
_cell.length_b   1.000
_cell.length_c   1.000
_cell.angle_alpha   90.00
_cell.angle_beta   90.00
_cell.angle_gamma   90.00
#
_symmetry.space_group_name_H-M   'P 1'
#
loop_
_entity.id
_entity.type
_entity.pdbx_description
1 polymer ?
#
loop_
_entity_poly.entity_id
_entity_poly.type
_entity_poly.pdbx_seq_one_letter_code
_entity_poly.pdbx_strand_id
1 'polypeptide(L)'
;MSSFPGYNFDVMDGDGAIKYEIDVTQPLGSRIRNLTWNGTAIDPSAQFIVATNNYRASGGGGFPGLDGSKTIYQSPDANRDVLIRYIKAAATLARTTNGSDRSWHFTRVATAGPVQFSSAPNLAALAASDGIPGVTQVQADDGSNLGLARYQIDLSVQ
;
A
#
# COMPACT_ATOMS: atom_id res chain seq x y z
N MET A 1 -17.68 2.93 -7.37
CA MET A 1 -16.55 2.16 -6.84
C MET A 1 -15.51 3.14 -6.34
N SER A 2 -15.15 3.09 -5.05
CA SER A 2 -14.00 3.85 -4.57
C SER A 2 -12.75 3.03 -4.87
N SER A 3 -11.90 3.50 -5.78
CA SER A 3 -10.59 2.94 -6.00
C SER A 3 -9.70 3.37 -4.83
N PHE A 4 -9.06 2.41 -4.16
CA PHE A 4 -7.96 2.73 -3.26
C PHE A 4 -6.75 3.09 -4.13
N PRO A 5 -6.12 4.23 -3.92
CA PRO A 5 -4.81 4.45 -4.47
C PRO A 5 -3.88 3.38 -3.90
N GLY A 6 -3.30 2.53 -4.75
CA GLY A 6 -2.38 1.48 -4.31
C GLY A 6 -1.02 2.06 -3.95
N TYR A 7 -0.88 2.66 -2.77
CA TYR A 7 0.40 3.19 -2.31
C TYR A 7 0.79 2.58 -0.99
N ASN A 8 2.02 2.12 -0.94
CA ASN A 8 2.75 1.99 0.29
C ASN A 8 3.54 3.28 0.50
N PHE A 9 3.38 3.86 1.67
CA PHE A 9 4.29 4.87 2.17
C PHE A 9 5.20 4.18 3.18
N ASP A 10 6.47 4.09 2.83
CA ASP A 10 7.49 3.69 3.76
C ASP A 10 8.21 4.93 4.28
N VAL A 11 8.42 4.99 5.57
CA VAL A 11 9.33 5.96 6.18
C VAL A 11 10.70 5.28 6.24
N MET A 12 11.61 5.79 5.45
CA MET A 12 12.92 5.17 5.23
C MET A 12 13.97 5.49 6.31
N ASP A 13 13.62 6.17 7.39
CA ASP A 13 14.54 6.51 8.47
C ASP A 13 14.42 5.50 9.62
N GLY A 14 15.36 4.56 9.65
CA GLY A 14 15.54 3.63 10.74
C GLY A 14 14.47 2.55 10.86
N ASP A 15 14.30 2.00 12.05
CA ASP A 15 13.34 0.93 12.37
C ASP A 15 11.88 1.40 12.38
N GLY A 16 11.61 2.59 11.87
CA GLY A 16 10.37 3.30 12.04
C GLY A 16 9.46 3.30 10.83
N ALA A 17 8.81 2.20 10.60
CA ALA A 17 7.70 2.20 9.65
C ALA A 17 6.52 3.00 10.18
N ILE A 18 5.85 3.75 9.30
CA ILE A 18 4.48 4.15 9.54
C ILE A 18 3.64 2.87 9.55
N LYS A 19 2.85 2.67 10.61
CA LYS A 19 1.91 1.55 10.70
C LYS A 19 0.50 2.07 10.89
N TYR A 20 -0.46 1.41 10.26
CA TYR A 20 -1.87 1.74 10.39
C TYR A 20 -2.78 0.56 10.05
N GLU A 21 -4.03 0.69 10.42
CA GLU A 21 -5.10 -0.24 10.06
C GLU A 21 -6.09 0.43 9.11
N ILE A 22 -6.72 -0.37 8.26
CA ILE A 22 -7.82 0.07 7.40
C ILE A 22 -9.11 -0.60 7.87
N ASP A 23 -10.01 0.18 8.45
CA ASP A 23 -11.34 -0.27 8.84
C ASP A 23 -12.35 0.06 7.74
N VAL A 24 -12.72 -0.93 6.96
CA VAL A 24 -13.64 -0.78 5.82
C VAL A 24 -15.09 -0.52 6.26
N THR A 25 -15.43 -0.74 7.52
CA THR A 25 -16.78 -0.46 8.06
C THR A 25 -16.99 1.02 8.30
N GLN A 26 -15.92 1.80 8.37
CA GLN A 26 -15.98 3.24 8.59
C GLN A 26 -16.31 4.01 7.29
N PRO A 27 -16.90 5.19 7.41
CA PRO A 27 -17.15 6.04 6.26
C PRO A 27 -15.86 6.48 5.57
N LEU A 28 -15.98 6.88 4.28
CA LEU A 28 -14.88 7.42 3.52
C LEU A 28 -14.24 8.61 4.27
N GLY A 29 -12.92 8.63 4.33
CA GLY A 29 -12.14 9.65 5.08
C GLY A 29 -11.88 9.30 6.55
N SER A 30 -12.51 8.26 7.11
CA SER A 30 -12.34 7.85 8.50
C SER A 30 -11.86 6.40 8.65
N ARG A 31 -11.34 5.80 7.58
CA ARG A 31 -10.96 4.38 7.54
C ARG A 31 -9.59 4.08 8.09
N ILE A 32 -8.70 5.06 8.13
CA ILE A 32 -7.36 4.87 8.70
C ILE A 32 -7.45 4.94 10.21
N ARG A 33 -6.96 3.88 10.86
CA ARG A 33 -6.97 3.71 12.31
C ARG A 33 -5.57 3.39 12.81
N ASN A 34 -5.32 3.65 14.08
CA ASN A 34 -4.08 3.28 14.77
C ASN A 34 -2.83 3.73 14.01
N LEU A 35 -2.88 4.93 13.41
CA LEU A 35 -1.77 5.49 12.65
C LEU A 35 -0.62 5.83 13.60
N THR A 36 0.49 5.13 13.43
CA THR A 36 1.68 5.28 14.29
C THR A 36 2.94 5.47 13.46
N TRP A 37 3.92 6.11 14.05
CA TRP A 37 5.31 6.16 13.60
C TRP A 37 6.22 5.72 14.72
N ASN A 38 7.10 4.77 14.49
CA ASN A 38 7.93 4.14 15.53
C ASN A 38 7.11 3.61 16.72
N GLY A 39 5.92 3.07 16.47
CA GLY A 39 5.04 2.55 17.51
C GLY A 39 4.32 3.62 18.35
N THR A 40 4.54 4.91 18.07
CA THR A 40 3.88 6.02 18.77
C THR A 40 2.84 6.65 17.87
N ALA A 41 1.66 7.00 18.40
CA ALA A 41 0.64 7.70 17.66
C ALA A 41 1.19 9.00 17.06
N ILE A 42 0.88 9.24 15.77
CA ILE A 42 1.35 10.44 15.08
C ILE A 42 0.57 11.65 15.60
N ASP A 43 1.30 12.66 16.06
CA ASP A 43 0.72 13.96 16.38
C ASP A 43 0.22 14.63 15.08
N PRO A 44 -1.02 15.14 15.02
CA PRO A 44 -1.55 15.83 13.84
C PRO A 44 -0.70 17.03 13.37
N SER A 45 0.11 17.61 14.25
CA SER A 45 1.05 18.69 13.92
C SER A 45 2.40 18.21 13.41
N ALA A 46 2.69 16.91 13.45
CA ALA A 46 3.96 16.35 13.00
C ALA A 46 4.18 16.63 11.52
N GLN A 47 5.43 16.94 11.16
CA GLN A 47 5.82 17.18 9.79
C GLN A 47 6.77 16.09 9.32
N PHE A 48 6.52 15.61 8.10
CA PHE A 48 7.33 14.59 7.46
C PHE A 48 7.85 15.07 6.11
N ILE A 49 9.04 14.64 5.74
CA ILE A 49 9.54 14.77 4.37
C ILE A 49 9.11 13.52 3.61
N VAL A 50 8.34 13.72 2.54
CA VAL A 50 7.82 12.63 1.71
C VAL A 50 8.62 12.54 0.42
N ALA A 51 9.29 11.43 0.18
CA ALA A 51 9.91 11.12 -1.10
C ALA A 51 8.84 10.58 -2.07
N THR A 52 8.74 11.20 -3.23
CA THR A 52 7.77 10.79 -4.26
C THR A 52 8.29 11.10 -5.66
N ASN A 53 7.58 10.72 -6.71
CA ASN A 53 7.93 11.12 -8.08
C ASN A 53 7.36 12.51 -8.43
N ASN A 54 7.93 13.11 -9.47
CA ASN A 54 7.54 14.43 -9.93
C ASN A 54 6.05 14.53 -10.34
N TYR A 55 5.49 13.48 -10.95
CA TYR A 55 4.07 13.44 -11.33
C TYR A 55 3.16 13.63 -10.11
N ARG A 56 3.42 12.90 -9.02
CA ARG A 56 2.63 13.03 -7.79
C ARG A 56 2.90 14.33 -7.05
N ALA A 57 4.17 14.72 -6.96
CA ALA A 57 4.55 15.97 -6.30
C ALA A 57 3.84 17.18 -6.89
N SER A 58 3.59 17.20 -8.21
CA SER A 58 2.91 18.29 -8.92
C SER A 58 1.38 18.15 -9.03
N GLY A 59 0.77 17.26 -8.26
CA GLY A 59 -0.69 17.10 -8.21
C GLY A 59 -1.25 15.94 -9.00
N GLY A 60 -0.41 15.20 -9.71
CA GLY A 60 -0.85 14.01 -10.45
C GLY A 60 -1.41 12.94 -9.52
N GLY A 61 -2.58 12.39 -9.88
CA GLY A 61 -3.29 11.41 -9.05
C GLY A 61 -4.20 12.01 -7.96
N GLY A 62 -4.27 13.35 -7.86
CA GLY A 62 -5.22 14.03 -6.97
C GLY A 62 -4.96 13.83 -5.47
N PHE A 63 -3.69 13.68 -5.07
CA PHE A 63 -3.34 13.52 -3.65
C PHE A 63 -3.53 14.82 -2.89
N PRO A 64 -4.25 14.81 -1.76
CA PRO A 64 -4.44 15.99 -0.95
C PRO A 64 -3.10 16.61 -0.53
N GLY A 65 -2.94 17.93 -0.78
CA GLY A 65 -1.75 18.68 -0.40
C GLY A 65 -0.52 18.51 -1.31
N LEU A 66 -0.63 17.74 -2.38
CA LEU A 66 0.42 17.61 -3.41
C LEU A 66 0.02 18.41 -4.66
N ASP A 67 0.49 19.65 -4.75
CA ASP A 67 0.22 20.59 -5.86
C ASP A 67 1.51 21.23 -6.39
N GLY A 68 2.66 20.77 -5.95
CA GLY A 68 3.98 21.30 -6.29
C GLY A 68 4.48 22.40 -5.35
N SER A 69 3.60 23.08 -4.62
CA SER A 69 3.96 24.24 -3.78
C SER A 69 4.86 23.87 -2.59
N LYS A 70 4.82 22.61 -2.15
CA LYS A 70 5.58 22.12 -0.99
C LYS A 70 6.83 21.33 -1.38
N THR A 71 7.20 21.32 -2.66
CA THR A 71 8.41 20.64 -3.10
C THR A 71 9.65 21.37 -2.60
N ILE A 72 10.43 20.70 -1.75
CA ILE A 72 11.65 21.26 -1.16
C ILE A 72 12.92 20.81 -1.87
N TYR A 73 12.85 19.74 -2.64
CA TYR A 73 13.98 19.20 -3.38
C TYR A 73 13.52 18.40 -4.61
N GLN A 74 14.24 18.56 -5.71
CA GLN A 74 14.08 17.74 -6.91
C GLN A 74 15.41 17.07 -7.24
N SER A 75 15.42 15.73 -7.21
CA SER A 75 16.58 14.96 -7.60
C SER A 75 16.77 15.01 -9.12
N PRO A 76 18.02 15.14 -9.62
CA PRO A 76 18.31 14.96 -11.04
C PRO A 76 18.20 13.50 -11.50
N ASP A 77 18.14 12.56 -10.56
CA ASP A 77 18.08 11.12 -10.86
C ASP A 77 16.68 10.70 -11.33
N ALA A 78 16.61 9.91 -12.40
CA ALA A 78 15.36 9.27 -12.75
C ALA A 78 15.06 8.11 -11.79
N ASN A 79 13.76 7.88 -11.49
CA ASN A 79 13.32 6.80 -10.59
C ASN A 79 13.90 5.43 -10.98
N ARG A 80 13.98 5.12 -12.28
CA ARG A 80 14.56 3.87 -12.76
C ARG A 80 16.05 3.74 -12.39
N ASP A 81 16.80 4.84 -12.40
CA ASP A 81 18.24 4.82 -12.12
C ASP A 81 18.49 4.60 -10.63
N VAL A 82 17.62 5.16 -9.79
CA VAL A 82 17.60 4.88 -8.34
C VAL A 82 17.32 3.39 -8.10
N LEU A 83 16.28 2.84 -8.74
CA LEU A 83 15.93 1.43 -8.63
C LEU A 83 17.05 0.51 -9.13
N ILE A 84 17.67 0.83 -10.26
CA ILE A 84 18.81 0.05 -10.79
C ILE A 84 19.99 0.07 -9.81
N ARG A 85 20.29 1.22 -9.20
CA ARG A 85 21.36 1.30 -8.18
C ARG A 85 21.04 0.45 -6.96
N TYR A 86 19.79 0.50 -6.47
CA TYR A 86 19.34 -0.34 -5.37
C TYR A 86 19.48 -1.84 -5.68
N ILE A 87 18.99 -2.28 -6.84
CA ILE A 87 19.08 -3.68 -7.26
C ILE A 87 20.54 -4.14 -7.40
N LYS A 88 21.41 -3.29 -7.95
CA LYS A 88 22.85 -3.60 -8.09
C LYS A 88 23.59 -3.65 -6.76
N ALA A 89 23.19 -2.82 -5.80
CA ALA A 89 23.78 -2.81 -4.47
C ALA A 89 23.32 -3.99 -3.61
N ALA A 90 22.09 -4.46 -3.80
CA ALA A 90 21.56 -5.63 -3.13
C ALA A 90 22.09 -6.89 -3.84
N ALA A 91 23.03 -7.59 -3.24
CA ALA A 91 23.61 -8.81 -3.82
C ALA A 91 22.57 -9.90 -4.12
N THR A 92 21.48 -9.93 -3.34
CA THR A 92 20.34 -10.85 -3.52
C THR A 92 19.06 -10.11 -3.14
N LEU A 93 18.03 -10.22 -3.97
CA LEU A 93 16.69 -9.73 -3.66
C LEU A 93 15.80 -10.90 -3.25
N ALA A 94 15.12 -10.75 -2.12
CA ALA A 94 14.14 -11.71 -1.65
C ALA A 94 12.87 -10.99 -1.16
N ARG A 95 11.70 -11.59 -1.37
CA ARG A 95 10.42 -11.02 -0.93
C ARG A 95 10.36 -10.79 0.58
N THR A 96 11.04 -11.63 1.35
CA THR A 96 11.08 -11.56 2.81
C THR A 96 11.91 -10.41 3.35
N THR A 97 12.88 -9.90 2.57
CA THR A 97 13.82 -8.86 3.00
C THR A 97 13.71 -7.57 2.20
N ASN A 98 13.22 -7.64 0.97
CA ASN A 98 13.13 -6.51 0.04
C ASN A 98 11.69 -6.28 -0.48
N GLY A 99 10.73 -7.05 0.02
CA GLY A 99 9.32 -6.91 -0.33
C GLY A 99 8.58 -5.92 0.57
N SER A 100 7.27 -6.09 0.69
CA SER A 100 6.45 -5.27 1.58
C SER A 100 6.86 -5.49 3.04
N ASP A 101 7.00 -4.40 3.79
CA ASP A 101 7.23 -4.38 5.23
C ASP A 101 5.97 -4.61 6.05
N ARG A 102 4.81 -4.78 5.37
CA ARG A 102 3.50 -4.94 6.02
C ARG A 102 3.17 -3.77 6.96
N SER A 103 3.41 -2.57 6.50
CA SER A 103 3.15 -1.34 7.25
C SER A 103 1.67 -1.11 7.53
N TRP A 104 0.78 -1.82 6.85
CA TRP A 104 -0.65 -1.76 7.11
C TRP A 104 -1.33 -3.13 6.97
N HIS A 105 -2.49 -3.24 7.60
CA HIS A 105 -3.40 -4.38 7.47
C HIS A 105 -4.85 -3.91 7.59
N PHE A 106 -5.78 -4.77 7.24
CA PHE A 106 -7.19 -4.50 7.51
C PHE A 106 -7.51 -4.74 8.98
N THR A 107 -8.37 -3.91 9.54
CA THR A 107 -8.95 -4.20 10.85
C THR A 107 -9.75 -5.50 10.77
N ARG A 108 -9.58 -6.36 11.75
CA ARG A 108 -10.31 -7.62 11.85
C ARG A 108 -11.77 -7.35 12.13
N VAL A 109 -12.63 -7.57 11.12
CA VAL A 109 -14.07 -7.27 11.20
C VAL A 109 -14.89 -8.24 10.35
N ALA A 110 -16.08 -8.59 10.84
CA ALA A 110 -17.10 -9.22 10.03
C ALA A 110 -17.82 -8.17 9.19
N THR A 111 -17.84 -8.34 7.86
CA THR A 111 -18.51 -7.41 6.94
C THR A 111 -19.88 -7.95 6.52
N ALA A 112 -20.86 -7.04 6.35
CA ALA A 112 -22.21 -7.42 5.90
C ALA A 112 -22.25 -7.91 4.44
N GLY A 113 -21.23 -7.60 3.66
CA GLY A 113 -21.07 -8.00 2.26
C GLY A 113 -19.65 -8.39 1.93
N PRO A 114 -19.41 -9.01 0.76
CA PRO A 114 -18.09 -9.46 0.37
C PRO A 114 -17.15 -8.27 0.12
N VAL A 115 -15.91 -8.38 0.60
CA VAL A 115 -14.82 -7.47 0.24
C VAL A 115 -14.10 -8.10 -0.94
N GLN A 116 -14.16 -7.46 -2.11
CA GLN A 116 -13.63 -8.01 -3.35
C GLN A 116 -12.64 -7.06 -4.01
N PHE A 117 -11.69 -7.64 -4.75
CA PHE A 117 -10.71 -6.92 -5.55
C PHE A 117 -10.29 -7.74 -6.76
N SER A 118 -9.73 -7.09 -7.78
CA SER A 118 -9.16 -7.74 -8.95
C SER A 118 -7.65 -7.73 -8.90
N SER A 119 -7.03 -8.83 -9.30
CA SER A 119 -5.58 -8.96 -9.35
C SER A 119 -5.16 -10.06 -10.35
N ALA A 120 -3.84 -10.23 -10.51
CA ALA A 120 -3.27 -11.27 -11.35
C ALA A 120 -3.78 -12.68 -10.96
N PRO A 121 -3.89 -13.62 -11.90
CA PRO A 121 -4.17 -15.02 -11.61
C PRO A 121 -3.18 -15.60 -10.59
N ASN A 122 -3.62 -16.60 -9.81
CA ASN A 122 -2.82 -17.30 -8.78
C ASN A 122 -2.50 -16.49 -7.51
N LEU A 123 -3.08 -15.30 -7.32
CA LEU A 123 -2.85 -14.51 -6.12
C LEU A 123 -3.22 -15.25 -4.82
N ALA A 124 -4.27 -16.07 -4.82
CA ALA A 124 -4.66 -16.82 -3.62
C ALA A 124 -3.54 -17.76 -3.13
N ALA A 125 -2.85 -18.43 -4.05
CA ALA A 125 -1.71 -19.28 -3.73
C ALA A 125 -0.53 -18.48 -3.16
N LEU A 126 -0.26 -17.30 -3.72
CA LEU A 126 0.76 -16.39 -3.22
C LEU A 126 0.41 -15.86 -1.83
N ALA A 127 -0.85 -15.44 -1.62
CA ALA A 127 -1.31 -14.97 -0.32
C ALA A 127 -1.16 -16.05 0.75
N ALA A 128 -1.55 -17.30 0.44
CA ALA A 128 -1.37 -18.42 1.34
C ALA A 128 0.11 -18.69 1.67
N SER A 129 0.99 -18.64 0.67
CA SER A 129 2.44 -18.80 0.89
C SER A 129 3.07 -17.70 1.74
N ASP A 130 2.48 -16.51 1.72
CA ASP A 130 2.92 -15.35 2.50
C ASP A 130 2.25 -15.30 3.89
N GLY A 131 1.43 -16.30 4.24
CA GLY A 131 0.71 -16.35 5.51
C GLY A 131 -0.42 -15.32 5.62
N ILE A 132 -1.00 -14.90 4.50
CA ILE A 132 -2.16 -14.00 4.47
C ILE A 132 -3.41 -14.88 4.33
N PRO A 133 -4.23 -15.02 5.40
CA PRO A 133 -5.40 -15.88 5.38
C PRO A 133 -6.58 -15.24 4.66
N GLY A 134 -7.61 -16.02 4.40
CA GLY A 134 -8.92 -15.52 3.97
C GLY A 134 -9.02 -15.03 2.53
N VAL A 135 -7.97 -15.16 1.70
CA VAL A 135 -8.00 -14.77 0.29
C VAL A 135 -8.42 -15.94 -0.58
N THR A 136 -9.54 -15.80 -1.29
CA THR A 136 -10.08 -16.82 -2.21
C THR A 136 -10.36 -16.23 -3.58
N GLN A 137 -10.12 -17.01 -4.64
CA GLN A 137 -10.51 -16.62 -5.98
C GLN A 137 -11.98 -16.95 -6.20
N VAL A 138 -12.79 -15.96 -6.59
CA VAL A 138 -14.23 -16.11 -6.82
C VAL A 138 -14.60 -16.11 -8.30
N GLN A 139 -13.77 -15.54 -9.16
CA GLN A 139 -13.92 -15.57 -10.62
C GLN A 139 -12.55 -15.66 -11.29
N ALA A 140 -12.43 -16.47 -12.34
CA ALA A 140 -11.18 -16.58 -13.11
C ALA A 140 -10.92 -15.37 -14.01
N ASP A 141 -11.97 -14.67 -14.41
CA ASP A 141 -11.94 -13.44 -15.19
C ASP A 141 -12.86 -12.41 -14.52
N ASP A 142 -12.34 -11.23 -14.21
CA ASP A 142 -13.09 -10.16 -13.56
C ASP A 142 -13.97 -9.34 -14.52
N GLY A 143 -13.91 -9.63 -15.82
CA GLY A 143 -14.66 -8.97 -16.87
C GLY A 143 -14.04 -7.65 -17.36
N SER A 144 -12.83 -7.30 -16.92
CA SER A 144 -12.14 -6.05 -17.33
C SER A 144 -11.40 -6.15 -18.66
N ASN A 145 -11.24 -7.34 -19.23
CA ASN A 145 -10.38 -7.65 -20.40
C ASN A 145 -8.87 -7.34 -20.15
N LEU A 146 -8.47 -7.27 -18.88
CA LEU A 146 -7.07 -7.03 -18.49
C LEU A 146 -6.36 -8.33 -18.05
N GLY A 147 -6.99 -9.49 -18.21
CA GLY A 147 -6.45 -10.77 -17.75
C GLY A 147 -6.38 -10.89 -16.22
N LEU A 148 -7.26 -10.19 -15.52
CA LEU A 148 -7.33 -10.23 -14.06
C LEU A 148 -8.40 -11.22 -13.60
N ALA A 149 -8.15 -11.85 -12.45
CA ALA A 149 -9.12 -12.64 -11.71
C ALA A 149 -9.74 -11.81 -10.59
N ARG A 150 -10.95 -12.16 -10.15
CA ARG A 150 -11.61 -11.56 -8.99
C ARG A 150 -11.40 -12.41 -7.77
N TYR A 151 -11.04 -11.74 -6.69
CA TYR A 151 -10.79 -12.33 -5.38
C TYR A 151 -11.72 -11.74 -4.33
N GLN A 152 -11.95 -12.54 -3.31
CA GLN A 152 -12.58 -12.11 -2.07
C GLN A 152 -11.60 -12.28 -0.92
N ILE A 153 -11.61 -11.34 0.02
CA ILE A 153 -10.88 -11.46 1.26
C ILE A 153 -11.86 -11.46 2.44
N ASP A 154 -11.71 -12.45 3.31
CA ASP A 154 -12.45 -12.53 4.57
C ASP A 154 -11.68 -11.75 5.63
N LEU A 155 -12.23 -10.59 6.03
CA LEU A 155 -11.59 -9.73 7.02
C LEU A 155 -11.80 -10.19 8.46
N SER A 156 -12.62 -11.21 8.70
CA SER A 156 -12.81 -11.74 10.05
C SER A 156 -11.65 -12.62 10.52
N VAL A 157 -10.80 -13.05 9.58
CA VAL A 157 -9.65 -13.94 9.85
C VAL A 157 -8.29 -13.28 9.63
N GLN A 158 -8.25 -11.96 9.36
CA GLN A 158 -7.02 -11.19 9.16
C GLN A 158 -6.23 -10.97 10.46
#